data_2a623d1e70c616132196bc9dfec36337
#
_entry.id   2a623d1e70c616132196bc9dfec36337
#
_cell.length_a   1.000
_cell.length_b   1.000
_cell.length_c   1.000
_cell.angle_alpha   90.00
_cell.angle_beta   90.00
_cell.angle_gamma   90.00
#
_symmetry.space_group_name_H-M   'P 1'
#
loop_
_entity.id
_entity.type
_entity.pdbx_description
1 polymer ?
#
loop_
_entity_poly.entity_id
_entity_poly.type
_entity_poly.pdbx_seq_one_letter_code
_entity_poly.pdbx_strand_id
1 'polypeptide(L)'
;MQNRRGLFAGMQSGRLSGFVPYKGTKDLPNAGRISRFIRNFVDMKVALCQFSMEWEAAARNLRRAEELVAQAGADLALLPEMFATGFVTEPWRTALPDEEELLAWMRRTARRYATALAGSAVVRSGDRFANRFFFVRPAGGAERYDKRHLFSIGGEDAHFVA
;
A
#
# COMPACT_ATOMS: atom_id res chain seq x y z
N MET A 1 -23.49 1.18 -32.75
CA MET A 1 -23.41 2.53 -32.11
C MET A 1 -23.97 2.45 -30.72
N GLN A 2 -23.16 2.30 -29.69
CA GLN A 2 -23.54 2.67 -28.31
C GLN A 2 -22.27 2.95 -27.52
N ASN A 3 -22.18 4.18 -27.17
CA ASN A 3 -21.15 4.88 -26.44
C ASN A 3 -21.16 4.40 -24.98
N ARG A 4 -20.11 3.76 -24.50
CA ARG A 4 -19.87 3.58 -23.05
C ARG A 4 -18.73 4.46 -22.59
N ARG A 5 -19.11 5.66 -22.23
CA ARG A 5 -18.26 6.60 -21.50
C ARG A 5 -18.11 6.13 -20.05
N GLY A 6 -16.87 6.14 -19.58
CA GLY A 6 -16.52 6.64 -18.28
C GLY A 6 -16.88 5.76 -17.11
N LEU A 7 -15.98 4.86 -16.70
CA LEU A 7 -15.99 4.39 -15.32
C LEU A 7 -15.06 5.29 -14.49
N PHE A 8 -15.68 5.96 -13.54
CA PHE A 8 -15.07 6.87 -12.58
C PHE A 8 -13.92 6.17 -11.81
N ALA A 9 -12.75 6.77 -11.83
CA ALA A 9 -11.77 6.57 -10.79
C ALA A 9 -12.35 7.22 -9.51
N GLY A 10 -12.96 6.41 -8.66
CA GLY A 10 -13.54 6.86 -7.41
C GLY A 10 -12.44 7.18 -6.40
N MET A 11 -12.02 8.43 -6.34
CA MET A 11 -11.22 8.94 -5.23
C MET A 11 -12.16 9.25 -4.08
N GLN A 12 -12.24 8.38 -3.09
CA GLN A 12 -12.93 8.71 -1.84
C GLN A 12 -11.91 9.23 -0.83
N SER A 13 -11.89 10.54 -0.65
CA SER A 13 -11.24 11.17 0.50
C SER A 13 -12.25 11.21 1.65
N GLY A 14 -12.15 10.29 2.59
CA GLY A 14 -12.98 10.30 3.80
C GLY A 14 -12.21 10.92 4.96
N ARG A 15 -12.72 12.01 5.54
CA ARG A 15 -12.37 12.33 6.93
C ARG A 15 -13.05 11.29 7.80
N LEU A 16 -12.30 10.56 8.58
CA LEU A 16 -12.85 9.74 9.66
C LEU A 16 -13.33 10.66 10.81
N SER A 17 -14.41 11.40 10.55
CA SER A 17 -15.13 12.16 11.56
C SER A 17 -16.17 11.23 12.18
N GLY A 18 -15.87 10.64 13.30
CA GLY A 18 -16.83 9.78 14.00
C GLY A 18 -16.20 8.78 14.97
N PHE A 19 -14.99 9.03 15.45
CA PHE A 19 -14.45 8.23 16.55
C PHE A 19 -15.11 8.68 17.85
N VAL A 20 -16.07 7.88 18.37
CA VAL A 20 -16.56 8.02 19.73
C VAL A 20 -15.44 7.51 20.66
N PRO A 21 -14.84 8.35 21.51
CA PRO A 21 -13.79 7.88 22.40
C PRO A 21 -14.38 6.83 23.36
N TYR A 22 -13.78 5.65 23.36
CA TYR A 22 -14.09 4.60 24.32
C TYR A 22 -13.84 5.10 25.73
N LYS A 23 -14.90 5.19 26.55
CA LYS A 23 -14.89 5.73 27.93
C LYS A 23 -14.17 4.84 28.95
N GLY A 24 -13.37 3.86 28.54
CA GLY A 24 -12.74 2.85 29.39
C GLY A 24 -11.25 3.00 29.66
N THR A 25 -10.61 4.12 29.29
CA THR A 25 -9.14 4.24 29.35
C THR A 25 -8.57 4.78 30.68
N LYS A 26 -9.37 4.96 31.73
CA LYS A 26 -8.88 5.56 32.99
C LYS A 26 -7.97 4.66 33.82
N ASP A 27 -7.95 3.35 33.59
CA ASP A 27 -7.25 2.40 34.45
C ASP A 27 -6.10 1.61 33.77
N LEU A 28 -5.63 2.05 32.59
CA LEU A 28 -4.48 1.42 31.94
C LEU A 28 -3.16 2.07 32.37
N PRO A 29 -2.18 1.31 32.89
CA PRO A 29 -0.91 1.85 33.43
C PRO A 29 -0.02 2.56 32.40
N ASN A 30 -0.46 2.74 31.17
CA ASN A 30 0.19 3.50 30.10
C ASN A 30 -0.77 4.41 29.31
N ALA A 31 -1.90 4.81 29.91
CA ALA A 31 -2.93 5.61 29.25
C ALA A 31 -2.40 6.92 28.63
N GLY A 32 -1.40 7.54 29.23
CA GLY A 32 -0.76 8.75 28.72
C GLY A 32 0.02 8.53 27.41
N ARG A 33 0.62 7.36 27.22
CA ARG A 33 1.36 7.02 26.01
C ARG A 33 0.43 6.67 24.84
N ILE A 34 -0.63 5.93 25.15
CA ILE A 34 -1.67 5.55 24.16
C ILE A 34 -2.46 6.78 23.72
N SER A 35 -2.82 7.69 24.64
CA SER A 35 -3.56 8.90 24.29
C SER A 35 -2.74 9.89 23.45
N ARG A 36 -1.41 9.90 23.59
CA ARG A 36 -0.52 10.70 22.74
C ARG A 36 -0.39 10.12 21.33
N PHE A 37 -0.38 8.79 21.22
CA PHE A 37 -0.39 8.09 19.96
C PHE A 37 -1.72 8.31 19.20
N ILE A 38 -2.86 8.19 19.89
CA ILE A 38 -4.19 8.38 19.29
C ILE A 38 -4.41 9.83 18.87
N ARG A 39 -3.94 10.82 19.61
CA ARG A 39 -4.07 12.24 19.23
C ARG A 39 -3.39 12.57 17.90
N ASN A 40 -2.32 11.88 17.55
CA ASN A 40 -1.62 12.08 16.28
C ASN A 40 -2.36 11.46 15.07
N PHE A 41 -3.39 10.63 15.30
CA PHE A 41 -4.20 10.00 14.25
C PHE A 41 -5.51 10.74 13.95
N VAL A 42 -5.96 11.64 14.84
CA VAL A 42 -7.28 12.27 14.70
C VAL A 42 -7.41 13.17 13.49
N ASP A 43 -6.29 13.68 12.97
CA ASP A 43 -6.26 14.58 11.81
C ASP A 43 -5.54 13.99 10.60
N MET A 44 -5.20 12.68 10.62
CA MET A 44 -4.47 12.04 9.51
C MET A 44 -5.40 11.81 8.31
N LYS A 45 -5.02 12.38 7.16
CA LYS A 45 -5.70 12.16 5.89
C LYS A 45 -5.13 10.92 5.20
N VAL A 46 -6.00 9.92 4.97
CA VAL A 46 -5.65 8.68 4.28
C VAL A 46 -6.31 8.63 2.91
N ALA A 47 -5.53 8.34 1.87
CA ALA A 47 -6.03 8.10 0.53
C ALA A 47 -5.99 6.60 0.20
N LEU A 48 -7.11 6.06 -0.25
CA LEU A 48 -7.18 4.72 -0.83
C LEU A 48 -6.97 4.84 -2.34
N CYS A 49 -5.81 4.42 -2.82
CA CYS A 49 -5.44 4.51 -4.23
C CYS A 49 -5.87 3.23 -4.97
N GLN A 50 -7.15 3.14 -5.29
CA GLN A 50 -7.68 2.01 -6.05
C GLN A 50 -7.61 2.27 -7.55
N PHE A 51 -7.04 1.34 -8.32
CA PHE A 51 -6.94 1.41 -9.78
C PHE A 51 -6.91 0.00 -10.40
N SER A 52 -7.30 -0.09 -11.66
CA SER A 52 -7.13 -1.31 -12.45
C SER A 52 -5.66 -1.46 -12.80
N MET A 53 -5.02 -2.48 -12.24
CA MET A 53 -3.65 -2.82 -12.56
C MET A 53 -3.59 -3.57 -13.89
N GLU A 54 -2.59 -3.24 -14.71
CA GLU A 54 -2.26 -4.02 -15.89
C GLU A 54 -1.34 -5.16 -15.48
N TRP A 55 -1.67 -6.39 -15.88
CA TRP A 55 -0.86 -7.56 -15.60
C TRP A 55 0.57 -7.39 -16.12
N GLU A 56 1.54 -7.70 -15.27
CA GLU A 56 2.96 -7.74 -15.62
C GLU A 56 3.53 -6.42 -16.18
N ALA A 57 2.81 -5.32 -16.00
CA ALA A 57 3.17 -4.02 -16.55
C ALA A 57 3.66 -3.04 -15.45
N ALA A 58 4.71 -3.42 -14.70
CA ALA A 58 5.19 -2.69 -13.55
C ALA A 58 5.38 -1.19 -13.81
N ALA A 59 6.03 -0.82 -14.91
CA ALA A 59 6.28 0.60 -15.21
C ALA A 59 4.97 1.41 -15.43
N ARG A 60 3.93 0.79 -15.98
CA ARG A 60 2.61 1.46 -16.16
C ARG A 60 1.87 1.56 -14.84
N ASN A 61 1.88 0.48 -14.06
CA ASN A 61 1.24 0.45 -12.75
C ASN A 61 1.88 1.46 -11.78
N LEU A 62 3.22 1.56 -11.75
CA LEU A 62 3.93 2.54 -10.94
C LEU A 62 3.60 3.98 -11.35
N ARG A 63 3.53 4.27 -12.65
CA ARG A 63 3.08 5.61 -13.12
C ARG A 63 1.66 5.91 -12.66
N ARG A 64 0.75 4.95 -12.81
CA ARG A 64 -0.65 5.12 -12.39
C ARG A 64 -0.78 5.34 -10.88
N ALA A 65 -0.02 4.57 -10.09
CA ALA A 65 0.06 4.76 -8.65
C ALA A 65 0.58 6.16 -8.29
N GLU A 66 1.65 6.63 -8.93
CA GLU A 66 2.21 7.97 -8.68
C GLU A 66 1.23 9.09 -9.03
N GLU A 67 0.48 8.97 -10.13
CA GLU A 67 -0.57 9.95 -10.48
C GLU A 67 -1.65 10.07 -9.39
N LEU A 68 -2.08 8.94 -8.81
CA LEU A 68 -3.06 8.92 -7.73
C LEU A 68 -2.49 9.54 -6.44
N VAL A 69 -1.25 9.20 -6.09
CA VAL A 69 -0.56 9.78 -4.93
C VAL A 69 -0.41 11.29 -5.09
N ALA A 70 -0.05 11.76 -6.28
CA ALA A 70 0.09 13.19 -6.59
C ALA A 70 -1.22 13.97 -6.38
N GLN A 71 -2.36 13.35 -6.69
CA GLN A 71 -3.68 13.96 -6.57
C GLN A 71 -4.26 13.86 -5.17
N ALA A 72 -3.78 12.92 -4.36
CA ALA A 72 -4.36 12.58 -3.06
C ALA A 72 -4.25 13.71 -2.03
N GLY A 73 -3.11 14.42 -1.99
CA GLY A 73 -2.82 15.43 -0.96
C GLY A 73 -3.08 14.88 0.44
N ALA A 74 -2.59 13.68 0.73
CA ALA A 74 -2.85 12.91 1.94
C ALA A 74 -1.56 12.66 2.73
N ASP A 75 -1.69 12.34 4.01
CA ASP A 75 -0.55 11.99 4.87
C ASP A 75 -0.10 10.55 4.60
N LEU A 76 -1.04 9.68 4.20
CA LEU A 76 -0.81 8.27 3.85
C LEU A 76 -1.59 7.90 2.60
N ALA A 77 -0.93 7.29 1.63
CA ALA A 77 -1.55 6.65 0.47
C ALA A 77 -1.42 5.13 0.57
N LEU A 78 -2.57 4.44 0.54
CA LEU A 78 -2.65 2.99 0.52
C LEU A 78 -2.80 2.52 -0.91
N LEU A 79 -1.80 1.78 -1.38
CA LEU A 79 -1.77 1.14 -2.70
C LEU A 79 -2.34 -0.29 -2.60
N PRO A 80 -2.84 -0.86 -3.69
CA PRO A 80 -3.37 -2.22 -3.71
C PRO A 80 -2.34 -3.29 -3.33
N GLU A 81 -2.82 -4.50 -3.05
CA GLU A 81 -1.98 -5.69 -2.99
C GLU A 81 -1.31 -5.93 -4.35
N MET A 82 -0.01 -6.26 -4.33
CA MET A 82 0.82 -6.47 -5.53
C MET A 82 0.70 -5.33 -6.56
N PHE A 83 0.68 -4.07 -6.07
CA PHE A 83 0.33 -2.89 -6.87
C PHE A 83 1.21 -2.68 -8.12
N ALA A 84 2.42 -3.25 -8.14
CA ALA A 84 3.33 -3.09 -9.27
C ALA A 84 3.00 -4.05 -10.43
N THR A 85 2.50 -5.25 -10.15
CA THR A 85 2.38 -6.32 -11.15
C THR A 85 0.96 -6.81 -11.37
N GLY A 86 0.02 -6.48 -10.48
CA GLY A 86 -1.23 -7.21 -10.32
C GLY A 86 -1.02 -8.48 -9.50
N PHE A 87 -2.10 -9.18 -9.20
CA PHE A 87 -2.07 -10.41 -8.40
C PHE A 87 -1.47 -11.57 -9.22
N VAL A 88 -0.16 -11.80 -9.05
CA VAL A 88 0.63 -12.79 -9.78
C VAL A 88 0.82 -14.04 -8.92
N THR A 89 0.43 -15.19 -9.44
CA THR A 89 0.65 -16.52 -8.81
C THR A 89 1.81 -17.27 -9.41
N GLU A 90 2.23 -16.91 -10.65
CA GLU A 90 3.38 -17.46 -11.36
C GLU A 90 4.49 -16.41 -11.52
N PRO A 91 5.14 -15.98 -10.41
CA PRO A 91 6.03 -14.81 -10.42
C PRO A 91 7.31 -15.01 -11.26
N TRP A 92 7.71 -16.25 -11.54
CA TRP A 92 8.86 -16.54 -12.41
C TRP A 92 8.61 -16.19 -13.89
N ARG A 93 7.34 -16.02 -14.29
CA ARG A 93 6.95 -15.62 -15.65
C ARG A 93 6.89 -14.12 -15.83
N THR A 94 6.91 -13.40 -14.71
CA THR A 94 6.69 -11.96 -14.68
C THR A 94 8.02 -11.23 -14.52
N ALA A 95 8.24 -10.18 -15.28
CA ALA A 95 9.33 -9.25 -15.05
C ALA A 95 9.04 -8.43 -13.78
N LEU A 96 9.46 -8.97 -12.66
CA LEU A 96 9.32 -8.28 -11.37
C LEU A 96 10.29 -7.11 -11.32
N PRO A 97 9.87 -5.95 -10.78
CA PRO A 97 10.82 -4.92 -10.44
C PRO A 97 11.79 -5.44 -9.35
N ASP A 98 13.04 -5.05 -9.43
CA ASP A 98 13.99 -5.27 -8.35
C ASP A 98 13.49 -4.59 -7.06
N GLU A 99 13.67 -5.23 -5.90
CA GLU A 99 13.16 -4.70 -4.63
C GLU A 99 13.75 -3.32 -4.32
N GLU A 100 15.04 -3.12 -4.54
CA GLU A 100 15.69 -1.84 -4.26
C GLU A 100 15.27 -0.76 -5.26
N GLU A 101 15.01 -1.12 -6.53
CA GLU A 101 14.43 -0.19 -7.51
C GLU A 101 13.01 0.23 -7.12
N LEU A 102 12.18 -0.73 -6.67
CA LEU A 102 10.85 -0.47 -6.18
C LEU A 102 10.86 0.44 -4.94
N LEU A 103 11.72 0.12 -3.97
CA LEU A 103 11.89 0.94 -2.77
C LEU A 103 12.44 2.34 -3.10
N ALA A 104 13.35 2.43 -4.05
CA ALA A 104 13.85 3.72 -4.52
C ALA A 104 12.71 4.56 -5.14
N TRP A 105 11.83 3.94 -5.93
CA TRP A 105 10.63 4.59 -6.45
C TRP A 105 9.70 5.04 -5.32
N MET A 106 9.38 4.15 -4.36
CA MET A 106 8.52 4.49 -3.22
C MET A 106 9.10 5.65 -2.41
N ARG A 107 10.40 5.64 -2.11
CA ARG A 107 11.08 6.72 -1.37
C ARG A 107 11.05 8.05 -2.12
N ARG A 108 11.28 8.03 -3.44
CA ARG A 108 11.20 9.26 -4.27
C ARG A 108 9.80 9.82 -4.28
N THR A 109 8.80 8.97 -4.50
CA THR A 109 7.38 9.34 -4.55
C THR A 109 6.91 9.86 -3.18
N ALA A 110 7.21 9.14 -2.09
CA ALA A 110 6.86 9.58 -0.74
C ALA A 110 7.45 10.95 -0.40
N ARG A 111 8.72 11.17 -0.73
CA ARG A 111 9.39 12.45 -0.50
C ARG A 111 8.80 13.56 -1.37
N ARG A 112 8.59 13.28 -2.67
CA ARG A 112 8.09 14.27 -3.65
C ARG A 112 6.73 14.84 -3.25
N TYR A 113 5.85 14.00 -2.74
CA TYR A 113 4.49 14.38 -2.39
C TYR A 113 4.24 14.54 -0.89
N ALA A 114 5.31 14.46 -0.07
CA ALA A 114 5.25 14.51 1.40
C ALA A 114 4.20 13.53 2.00
N THR A 115 4.00 12.38 1.36
CA THR A 115 2.97 11.37 1.65
C THR A 115 3.63 10.04 1.97
N ALA A 116 3.28 9.40 3.10
CA ALA A 116 3.70 8.02 3.35
C ALA A 116 3.01 7.08 2.37
N LEU A 117 3.73 6.05 1.90
CA LEU A 117 3.19 5.04 1.00
C LEU A 117 3.12 3.69 1.71
N ALA A 118 2.00 2.98 1.53
CA ALA A 118 1.82 1.62 2.00
C ALA A 118 1.19 0.75 0.92
N GLY A 119 1.71 -0.45 0.70
CA GLY A 119 1.22 -1.40 -0.29
C GLY A 119 2.12 -2.61 -0.39
N SER A 120 1.69 -3.68 -1.05
CA SER A 120 2.54 -4.86 -1.21
C SER A 120 2.99 -5.06 -2.66
N ALA A 121 4.09 -5.77 -2.81
CA ALA A 121 4.61 -6.20 -4.09
C ALA A 121 5.20 -7.61 -3.99
N VAL A 122 5.30 -8.26 -5.14
CA VAL A 122 6.04 -9.52 -5.25
C VAL A 122 7.52 -9.21 -5.29
N VAL A 123 8.28 -9.87 -4.43
CA VAL A 123 9.74 -9.77 -4.40
C VAL A 123 10.37 -11.17 -4.39
N ARG A 124 11.60 -11.26 -4.88
CA ARG A 124 12.37 -12.50 -4.77
C ARG A 124 12.87 -12.69 -3.34
N SER A 125 12.74 -13.90 -2.81
CA SER A 125 13.18 -14.29 -1.47
C SER A 125 13.90 -15.64 -1.55
N GLY A 126 15.23 -15.60 -1.75
CA GLY A 126 16.02 -16.80 -2.07
C GLY A 126 15.55 -17.44 -3.38
N ASP A 127 15.24 -18.73 -3.31
CA ASP A 127 14.75 -19.52 -4.46
C ASP A 127 13.23 -19.40 -4.68
N ARG A 128 12.53 -18.66 -3.79
CA ARG A 128 11.08 -18.45 -3.84
C ARG A 128 10.74 -16.97 -3.94
N PHE A 129 9.48 -16.64 -3.70
CA PHE A 129 8.97 -15.27 -3.74
C PHE A 129 8.25 -14.95 -2.43
N ALA A 130 8.12 -13.67 -2.12
CA ALA A 130 7.32 -13.17 -1.02
C ALA A 130 6.33 -12.12 -1.52
N ASN A 131 5.13 -12.13 -0.96
CA ASN A 131 4.20 -11.02 -1.06
C ASN A 131 4.56 -10.07 0.08
N ARG A 132 5.41 -9.08 -0.20
CA ARG A 132 6.02 -8.18 0.78
C ARG A 132 5.28 -6.87 0.83
N PHE A 133 4.76 -6.55 2.01
CA PHE A 133 4.21 -5.24 2.32
C PHE A 133 5.35 -4.28 2.65
N PHE A 134 5.23 -3.06 2.15
CA PHE A 134 6.12 -1.94 2.40
C PHE A 134 5.36 -0.80 3.03
N PHE A 135 5.97 -0.17 4.04
CA PHE A 135 5.54 1.11 4.56
C PHE A 135 6.71 2.08 4.49
N VAL A 136 6.59 3.09 3.64
CA VAL A 136 7.68 4.03 3.34
C VAL A 136 7.26 5.44 3.74
N ARG A 137 8.07 6.08 4.60
CA ARG A 137 7.83 7.45 5.07
C ARG A 137 8.50 8.49 4.17
N PRO A 138 7.96 9.73 4.11
CA PRO A 138 8.59 10.84 3.38
C PRO A 138 10.05 11.10 3.81
N ALA A 139 10.38 10.87 5.08
CA ALA A 139 11.74 10.97 5.61
C ALA A 139 12.69 9.86 5.12
N GLY A 140 12.20 8.88 4.33
CA GLY A 140 13.01 7.82 3.72
C GLY A 140 13.07 6.51 4.51
N GLY A 141 12.51 6.44 5.74
CA GLY A 141 12.39 5.19 6.49
C GLY A 141 11.44 4.21 5.79
N ALA A 142 11.84 2.95 5.72
CA ALA A 142 11.02 1.88 5.14
C ALA A 142 10.90 0.71 6.10
N GLU A 143 9.69 0.20 6.27
CA GLU A 143 9.39 -1.03 7.02
C GLU A 143 8.87 -2.08 6.04
N ARG A 144 9.11 -3.34 6.35
CA ARG A 144 8.76 -4.50 5.52
C ARG A 144 8.03 -5.53 6.37
N TYR A 145 7.07 -6.22 5.75
CA TYR A 145 6.37 -7.35 6.34
C TYR A 145 5.97 -8.34 5.26
N ASP A 146 6.39 -9.59 5.38
CA ASP A 146 6.01 -10.65 4.45
C ASP A 146 4.68 -11.28 4.88
N LYS A 147 3.78 -11.46 3.91
CA LYS A 147 2.45 -12.05 4.11
C LYS A 147 2.60 -13.46 4.66
N ARG A 148 2.04 -13.71 5.85
CA ARG A 148 2.15 -15.01 6.54
C ARG A 148 1.05 -16.00 6.16
N HIS A 149 -0.12 -15.50 5.79
CA HIS A 149 -1.26 -16.34 5.40
C HIS A 149 -1.46 -16.23 3.90
N LEU A 150 -0.90 -17.18 3.17
CA LEU A 150 -0.93 -17.23 1.73
C LEU A 150 -2.31 -17.64 1.22
N PHE A 151 -2.69 -17.18 0.04
CA PHE A 151 -3.95 -17.51 -0.61
C PHE A 151 -3.81 -18.84 -1.38
N SER A 152 -3.92 -19.97 -0.65
CA SER A 152 -3.69 -21.32 -1.18
C SER A 152 -4.67 -21.70 -2.30
N ILE A 153 -5.93 -21.20 -2.24
CA ILE A 153 -6.91 -21.42 -3.32
C ILE A 153 -6.43 -20.78 -4.65
N GLY A 154 -5.66 -19.68 -4.55
CA GLY A 154 -5.03 -19.01 -5.68
C GLY A 154 -3.65 -19.54 -6.04
N GLY A 155 -3.14 -20.56 -5.33
CA GLY A 155 -1.84 -21.17 -5.61
C GLY A 155 -0.62 -20.38 -5.09
N GLU A 156 -0.81 -19.37 -4.23
CA GLU A 156 0.32 -18.61 -3.66
C GLU A 156 1.31 -19.51 -2.92
N ASP A 157 0.81 -20.46 -2.12
CA ASP A 157 1.60 -21.35 -1.27
C ASP A 157 2.55 -22.29 -2.05
N ALA A 158 2.29 -22.53 -3.32
CA ALA A 158 3.18 -23.32 -4.17
C ALA A 158 4.53 -22.60 -4.43
N HIS A 159 4.55 -21.25 -4.47
CA HIS A 159 5.69 -20.48 -4.96
C HIS A 159 6.14 -19.36 -4.02
N PHE A 160 5.29 -18.96 -3.09
CA PHE A 160 5.61 -17.90 -2.12
C PHE A 160 6.04 -18.51 -0.78
N VAL A 161 6.88 -17.77 -0.06
CA VAL A 161 7.19 -18.02 1.34
C VAL A 161 6.24 -17.22 2.23
N ALA A 162 5.93 -17.78 3.42
CA ALA A 162 5.15 -17.13 4.46
C ALA A 162 6.06 -16.61 5.58
#